data_8dd1dc085aaa5cddd25a6a43f8352f63
#
_entry.id   8dd1dc085aaa5cddd25a6a43f8352f63
#
_cell.length_a   1.000
_cell.length_b   1.000
_cell.length_c   1.000
_cell.angle_alpha   90.00
_cell.angle_beta   90.00
_cell.angle_gamma   90.00
#
_symmetry.space_group_name_H-M   'P 1'
#
loop_
_entity.id
_entity.type
_entity.pdbx_description
1 polymer ?
#
loop_
_entity_poly.entity_id
_entity_poly.type
_entity_poly.pdbx_seq_one_letter_code
_entity_poly.pdbx_strand_id
1 'polypeptide(L)'
;MAENIIYADLNLPESTKPRVQQVTDVQGSTYAELRVKPQGTDAARSHSSGGKSCRSRKRVAALVALLVVIILLLVLAGCLVHQYHSTVSSPQDSTTLHQVPKEPPACPNQWEKHGRKCYFFPPYKEQDWNGSREECAAMGSDLVVIDNEDELRYLTERSRYKYYLLGLTRSEREQKWRWINSMEHDPALFDIVGPYRGYHCTVIGFGQVQTAPCGGSSTTENMCERAATMSER
;
A
#
# COMPACT_ATOMS: atom_id res chain seq x y z
N MET A 1 23.74 43.26 0.48
CA MET A 1 22.66 43.12 1.47
C MET A 1 22.74 41.70 1.99
N ALA A 2 23.08 41.55 3.26
CA ALA A 2 23.32 40.25 3.86
C ALA A 2 22.01 39.66 4.33
N GLU A 3 21.63 38.45 3.86
CA GLU A 3 20.48 37.75 4.33
C GLU A 3 20.78 37.11 5.70
N ASN A 4 20.01 37.48 6.70
CA ASN A 4 20.09 36.92 8.05
C ASN A 4 19.39 35.55 8.05
N ILE A 5 20.19 34.50 8.17
CA ILE A 5 19.70 33.14 8.42
C ILE A 5 19.39 33.05 9.91
N ILE A 6 18.11 32.87 10.27
CA ILE A 6 17.65 32.66 11.64
C ILE A 6 17.75 31.16 11.95
N TYR A 7 18.67 30.78 12.84
CA TYR A 7 18.73 29.44 13.41
C TYR A 7 17.77 29.36 14.61
N ALA A 8 16.88 28.40 14.59
CA ALA A 8 16.04 28.07 15.75
C ALA A 8 16.89 27.32 16.79
N ASP A 9 17.06 27.89 17.95
CA ASP A 9 17.77 27.29 19.08
C ASP A 9 16.87 26.25 19.74
N LEU A 10 17.22 24.96 19.58
CA LEU A 10 16.52 23.85 20.20
C LEU A 10 17.03 23.66 21.63
N ASN A 11 16.31 24.18 22.60
CA ASN A 11 16.53 23.92 24.01
C ASN A 11 16.18 22.46 24.37
N LEU A 12 17.20 21.59 24.38
CA LEU A 12 17.08 20.20 24.85
C LEU A 12 17.39 20.13 26.35
N PRO A 13 16.65 19.38 27.14
CA PRO A 13 16.91 19.23 28.58
C PRO A 13 18.25 18.54 28.82
N GLU A 14 18.94 18.98 29.87
CA GLU A 14 20.35 18.73 30.21
C GLU A 14 20.74 17.25 30.46
N SER A 15 19.78 16.34 30.53
CA SER A 15 20.01 14.92 30.76
C SER A 15 20.40 14.10 29.52
N THR A 16 20.47 14.71 28.32
CA THR A 16 20.71 14.00 27.07
C THR A 16 22.02 14.38 26.36
N LYS A 17 22.90 15.11 27.05
CA LYS A 17 24.24 15.44 26.48
C LYS A 17 25.20 14.27 26.63
N PRO A 18 25.69 13.67 25.56
CA PRO A 18 26.76 12.69 25.65
C PRO A 18 28.04 13.41 26.11
N ARG A 19 28.70 12.83 27.12
CA ARG A 19 29.98 13.32 27.68
C ARG A 19 31.08 13.05 26.65
N VAL A 20 31.50 14.08 25.94
CA VAL A 20 32.67 14.02 25.06
C VAL A 20 33.93 14.07 25.94
N GLN A 21 34.65 12.97 26.03
CA GLN A 21 36.03 12.97 26.50
C GLN A 21 36.93 13.34 25.30
N GLN A 22 37.58 14.51 25.37
CA GLN A 22 38.67 14.86 24.48
C GLN A 22 39.85 13.93 24.78
N VAL A 23 40.24 13.17 23.79
CA VAL A 23 41.58 12.56 23.71
C VAL A 23 42.26 13.19 22.52
N THR A 24 43.31 13.96 22.81
CA THR A 24 44.19 14.55 21.85
C THR A 24 45.12 13.49 21.26
N ASP A 25 45.30 13.63 19.94
CA ASP A 25 46.41 13.26 19.07
C ASP A 25 46.78 11.79 18.80
N VAL A 26 46.87 11.56 17.55
CA VAL A 26 47.87 11.02 16.65
C VAL A 26 47.28 10.01 15.64
N GLN A 27 47.19 10.48 14.41
CA GLN A 27 47.44 9.79 13.13
C GLN A 27 47.25 8.25 13.12
N GLY A 28 46.22 7.74 12.46
CA GLY A 28 46.09 6.33 12.11
C GLY A 28 44.66 5.84 12.03
N SER A 29 44.31 5.23 10.91
CA SER A 29 43.05 4.59 10.61
C SER A 29 42.56 3.67 11.76
N THR A 30 41.38 3.95 12.28
CA THR A 30 40.72 3.12 13.31
C THR A 30 39.83 2.08 12.65
N TYR A 31 40.29 0.85 12.57
CA TYR A 31 39.45 -0.33 12.45
C TYR A 31 39.10 -0.79 13.87
N ALA A 32 37.82 -0.97 14.15
CA ALA A 32 37.36 -1.54 15.42
C ALA A 32 37.60 -3.04 15.42
N GLU A 33 38.62 -3.49 16.16
CA GLU A 33 38.92 -4.91 16.41
C GLU A 33 38.05 -5.42 17.57
N LEU A 34 37.14 -6.34 17.26
CA LEU A 34 36.36 -7.06 18.26
C LEU A 34 37.24 -8.15 18.89
N ARG A 35 37.79 -7.88 20.09
CA ARG A 35 38.45 -8.89 20.90
C ARG A 35 37.45 -9.84 21.52
N VAL A 36 37.37 -11.06 20.99
CA VAL A 36 36.73 -12.19 21.63
C VAL A 36 37.72 -12.77 22.67
N LYS A 37 37.32 -12.76 23.92
CA LYS A 37 38.10 -13.33 25.04
C LYS A 37 37.93 -14.86 25.04
N PRO A 38 38.98 -15.67 24.96
CA PRO A 38 38.88 -17.11 25.13
C PRO A 38 38.76 -17.44 26.63
N GLN A 39 37.72 -18.12 26.99
CA GLN A 39 37.53 -18.68 28.33
C GLN A 39 38.09 -20.11 28.32
N GLY A 40 39.02 -20.33 29.26
CA GLY A 40 39.87 -21.49 29.39
C GLY A 40 39.14 -22.79 29.66
N THR A 41 39.78 -23.80 29.18
CA THR A 41 39.61 -25.19 29.45
C THR A 41 39.92 -25.52 30.90
N ASP A 42 39.05 -26.24 31.58
CA ASP A 42 39.42 -27.16 32.66
C ASP A 42 38.72 -28.48 32.49
N ALA A 43 39.58 -29.51 32.43
CA ALA A 43 39.22 -30.89 32.33
C ALA A 43 39.02 -31.51 33.74
N ALA A 44 37.97 -32.28 33.88
CA ALA A 44 37.94 -33.41 34.86
C ALA A 44 36.82 -34.39 34.45
N ARG A 45 37.15 -35.44 33.88
CA ARG A 45 37.15 -36.85 34.26
C ARG A 45 36.04 -37.26 35.25
N SER A 46 35.08 -38.06 34.85
CA SER A 46 34.94 -39.46 35.29
C SER A 46 33.60 -40.10 34.93
N HIS A 47 33.72 -41.29 34.43
CA HIS A 47 32.91 -42.50 34.64
C HIS A 47 31.40 -42.54 34.39
N SER A 48 31.11 -43.27 33.34
CA SER A 48 30.43 -44.61 33.41
C SER A 48 28.95 -44.63 33.77
N SER A 49 28.27 -45.23 32.91
CA SER A 49 27.18 -46.16 33.10
C SER A 49 25.91 -45.87 32.26
N GLY A 50 25.71 -46.70 31.32
CA GLY A 50 24.56 -47.60 31.29
C GLY A 50 23.37 -47.13 30.51
N GLY A 51 23.34 -47.52 29.28
CA GLY A 51 22.20 -48.11 28.61
C GLY A 51 20.78 -47.75 29.07
N LYS A 52 20.12 -46.80 28.38
CA LYS A 52 18.63 -46.75 28.23
C LYS A 52 18.22 -45.61 27.30
N SER A 53 18.77 -45.51 26.10
CA SER A 53 18.37 -44.43 25.20
C SER A 53 17.94 -44.87 23.79
N CYS A 54 17.85 -46.15 23.52
CA CYS A 54 17.43 -46.60 22.19
C CYS A 54 15.89 -46.63 22.01
N ARG A 55 15.15 -46.78 23.09
CA ARG A 55 13.68 -46.88 23.06
C ARG A 55 13.02 -45.51 22.98
N SER A 56 13.66 -44.46 23.53
CA SER A 56 13.18 -43.09 23.48
C SER A 56 13.33 -42.46 22.07
N ARG A 57 14.49 -42.71 21.41
CA ARG A 57 14.74 -42.19 20.05
C ARG A 57 13.77 -42.77 19.02
N LYS A 58 13.39 -44.05 19.13
CA LYS A 58 12.39 -44.66 18.24
C LYS A 58 11.00 -44.08 18.44
N ARG A 59 10.60 -43.75 19.68
CA ARG A 59 9.30 -43.12 19.98
C ARG A 59 9.28 -41.69 19.49
N VAL A 60 10.35 -40.89 19.67
CA VAL A 60 10.48 -39.53 19.16
C VAL A 60 10.46 -39.52 17.64
N ALA A 61 11.20 -40.42 16.99
CA ALA A 61 11.17 -40.55 15.52
C ALA A 61 9.78 -40.90 14.98
N ALA A 62 9.05 -41.80 15.67
CA ALA A 62 7.69 -42.14 15.30
C ALA A 62 6.71 -40.96 15.47
N LEU A 63 6.85 -40.16 16.53
CA LEU A 63 6.03 -38.97 16.75
C LEU A 63 6.31 -37.90 15.71
N VAL A 64 7.58 -37.66 15.35
CA VAL A 64 7.96 -36.72 14.30
C VAL A 64 7.41 -37.18 12.94
N ALA A 65 7.52 -38.47 12.61
CA ALA A 65 6.96 -39.02 11.38
C ALA A 65 5.42 -38.85 11.33
N LEU A 66 4.76 -39.08 12.46
CA LEU A 66 3.29 -38.85 12.56
C LEU A 66 2.92 -37.38 12.33
N LEU A 67 3.65 -36.46 12.95
CA LEU A 67 3.43 -35.01 12.76
C LEU A 67 3.64 -34.59 11.30
N VAL A 68 4.69 -35.11 10.65
CA VAL A 68 4.93 -34.81 9.22
C VAL A 68 3.76 -35.31 8.35
N VAL A 69 3.27 -36.52 8.61
CA VAL A 69 2.11 -37.06 7.88
C VAL A 69 0.85 -36.22 8.10
N ILE A 70 0.60 -35.78 9.33
CA ILE A 70 -0.56 -34.91 9.63
C ILE A 70 -0.43 -33.58 8.88
N ILE A 71 0.76 -32.96 8.87
CA ILE A 71 0.97 -31.70 8.14
C ILE A 71 0.75 -31.89 6.64
N LEU A 72 1.25 -32.99 6.06
CA LEU A 72 1.05 -33.30 4.64
C LEU A 72 -0.45 -33.49 4.32
N LEU A 73 -1.20 -34.17 5.17
CA LEU A 73 -2.64 -34.35 4.99
C LEU A 73 -3.41 -33.04 5.10
N LEU A 74 -3.01 -32.14 6.01
CA LEU A 74 -3.63 -30.80 6.12
C LEU A 74 -3.33 -29.95 4.90
N VAL A 75 -2.11 -30.01 4.36
CA VAL A 75 -1.75 -29.31 3.11
C VAL A 75 -2.55 -29.84 1.93
N LEU A 76 -2.66 -31.16 1.80
CA LEU A 76 -3.47 -31.78 0.75
C LEU A 76 -4.96 -31.41 0.88
N ALA A 77 -5.50 -31.47 2.09
CA ALA A 77 -6.88 -31.05 2.35
C ALA A 77 -7.09 -29.57 1.99
N GLY A 78 -6.13 -28.68 2.37
CA GLY A 78 -6.16 -27.27 1.99
C GLY A 78 -6.12 -27.05 0.48
N CYS A 79 -5.26 -27.79 -0.22
CA CYS A 79 -5.20 -27.73 -1.70
C CYS A 79 -6.50 -28.21 -2.34
N LEU A 80 -7.11 -29.30 -1.83
CA LEU A 80 -8.37 -29.83 -2.34
C LEU A 80 -9.53 -28.86 -2.09
N VAL A 81 -9.59 -28.23 -0.90
CA VAL A 81 -10.58 -27.19 -0.60
C VAL A 81 -10.38 -25.98 -1.50
N HIS A 82 -9.15 -25.56 -1.73
CA HIS A 82 -8.85 -24.44 -2.64
C HIS A 82 -9.26 -24.76 -4.08
N GLN A 83 -8.99 -25.97 -4.57
CA GLN A 83 -9.44 -26.40 -5.91
C GLN A 83 -10.96 -26.53 -5.96
N TYR A 84 -11.61 -27.05 -4.91
CA TYR A 84 -13.06 -27.15 -4.83
C TYR A 84 -13.73 -25.77 -4.86
N HIS A 85 -13.20 -24.79 -4.14
CA HIS A 85 -13.70 -23.40 -4.21
C HIS A 85 -13.49 -22.78 -5.59
N SER A 86 -12.41 -23.13 -6.29
CA SER A 86 -12.15 -22.64 -7.66
C SER A 86 -13.09 -23.28 -8.70
N THR A 87 -13.62 -24.48 -8.44
CA THR A 87 -14.52 -25.21 -9.36
C THR A 87 -15.99 -25.00 -9.07
N VAL A 88 -16.36 -24.62 -7.83
CA VAL A 88 -17.78 -24.40 -7.45
C VAL A 88 -18.28 -22.98 -7.82
N SER A 89 -17.40 -22.10 -8.31
CA SER A 89 -17.82 -20.77 -8.81
C SER A 89 -18.40 -20.77 -10.23
N SER A 90 -18.91 -21.91 -10.71
CA SER A 90 -19.67 -21.97 -11.96
C SER A 90 -21.01 -22.66 -11.72
N PRO A 91 -22.10 -21.93 -11.55
CA PRO A 91 -23.43 -22.52 -11.68
C PRO A 91 -23.67 -22.78 -13.18
N GLN A 92 -23.51 -24.03 -13.61
CA GLN A 92 -24.10 -24.47 -14.85
C GLN A 92 -25.60 -24.68 -14.60
N ASP A 93 -26.37 -23.65 -14.86
CA ASP A 93 -27.81 -23.84 -15.11
C ASP A 93 -28.00 -23.99 -16.63
N SER A 94 -28.29 -25.20 -17.01
CA SER A 94 -28.57 -25.57 -18.41
C SER A 94 -30.03 -25.21 -18.71
N THR A 95 -30.22 -23.97 -19.15
CA THR A 95 -31.46 -23.62 -19.88
C THR A 95 -31.01 -22.96 -21.20
N THR A 96 -31.13 -23.73 -22.26
CA THR A 96 -30.91 -23.36 -23.64
C THR A 96 -31.90 -22.26 -24.06
N LEU A 97 -31.48 -21.02 -23.86
CA LEU A 97 -31.97 -19.87 -24.60
C LEU A 97 -30.75 -19.21 -25.18
N HIS A 98 -30.74 -18.96 -26.47
CA HIS A 98 -29.67 -18.24 -27.20
C HIS A 98 -29.23 -17.01 -26.43
N GLN A 99 -28.27 -17.17 -25.51
CA GLN A 99 -27.55 -16.03 -24.97
C GLN A 99 -26.43 -15.70 -25.95
N VAL A 100 -26.66 -14.63 -26.71
CA VAL A 100 -25.57 -13.89 -27.35
C VAL A 100 -24.47 -13.70 -26.26
N PRO A 101 -23.22 -14.10 -26.52
CA PRO A 101 -22.14 -13.87 -25.56
C PRO A 101 -22.13 -12.39 -25.16
N LYS A 102 -22.48 -12.10 -23.91
CA LYS A 102 -22.49 -10.73 -23.41
C LYS A 102 -21.04 -10.28 -23.36
N GLU A 103 -20.65 -9.48 -24.34
CA GLU A 103 -19.31 -8.93 -24.47
C GLU A 103 -18.94 -8.25 -23.13
N PRO A 104 -17.76 -8.49 -22.56
CA PRO A 104 -17.38 -7.87 -21.30
C PRO A 104 -17.37 -6.34 -21.43
N PRO A 105 -17.78 -5.61 -20.36
CA PRO A 105 -17.82 -4.15 -20.41
C PRO A 105 -16.49 -3.58 -20.92
N ALA A 106 -16.53 -2.72 -21.92
CA ALA A 106 -15.37 -2.14 -22.58
C ALA A 106 -15.15 -0.68 -22.21
N CYS A 107 -13.95 -0.21 -22.40
CA CYS A 107 -13.58 1.19 -22.27
C CYS A 107 -13.33 1.81 -23.65
N PRO A 108 -13.53 3.13 -23.82
CA PRO A 108 -13.17 3.82 -25.02
C PRO A 108 -11.66 3.69 -25.32
N ASN A 109 -11.27 3.95 -26.56
CA ASN A 109 -9.86 3.99 -26.95
C ASN A 109 -9.09 4.98 -26.06
N GLN A 110 -7.87 4.62 -25.68
CA GLN A 110 -6.97 5.39 -24.78
C GLN A 110 -7.41 5.42 -23.31
N TRP A 111 -8.51 4.78 -22.95
CA TRP A 111 -8.92 4.62 -21.56
C TRP A 111 -8.42 3.30 -20.99
N GLU A 112 -7.88 3.33 -19.78
CA GLU A 112 -7.41 2.16 -19.06
C GLU A 112 -8.58 1.55 -18.28
N LYS A 113 -8.81 0.23 -18.43
CA LYS A 113 -9.87 -0.46 -17.69
C LYS A 113 -9.34 -1.01 -16.37
N HIS A 114 -10.03 -0.70 -15.28
CA HIS A 114 -9.86 -1.40 -14.01
C HIS A 114 -11.21 -1.66 -13.35
N GLY A 115 -11.47 -2.92 -13.00
CA GLY A 115 -12.77 -3.32 -12.45
C GLY A 115 -13.94 -3.00 -13.41
N ARG A 116 -14.87 -2.21 -12.93
CA ARG A 116 -16.06 -1.75 -13.68
C ARG A 116 -15.93 -0.32 -14.19
N LYS A 117 -14.78 0.29 -14.03
CA LYS A 117 -14.52 1.67 -14.44
C LYS A 117 -13.45 1.75 -15.53
N CYS A 118 -13.48 2.85 -16.25
CA CYS A 118 -12.49 3.26 -17.22
C CYS A 118 -11.85 4.55 -16.75
N TYR A 119 -10.53 4.65 -16.83
CA TYR A 119 -9.75 5.79 -16.40
C TYR A 119 -9.02 6.41 -17.58
N PHE A 120 -8.99 7.71 -17.62
CA PHE A 120 -8.24 8.48 -18.61
C PHE A 120 -7.30 9.45 -17.91
N PHE A 121 -6.07 9.51 -18.40
CA PHE A 121 -5.01 10.38 -17.91
C PHE A 121 -4.68 11.38 -19.02
N PRO A 122 -5.36 12.54 -19.09
CA PRO A 122 -5.10 13.51 -20.13
C PRO A 122 -3.66 14.04 -20.03
N PRO A 123 -3.09 14.53 -21.16
CA PRO A 123 -1.82 15.23 -21.13
C PRO A 123 -1.88 16.41 -20.14
N TYR A 124 -0.76 16.64 -19.46
CA TYR A 124 -0.65 17.70 -18.47
C TYR A 124 -1.14 19.06 -19.05
N LYS A 125 -1.99 19.71 -18.29
CA LYS A 125 -2.46 21.06 -18.51
C LYS A 125 -2.67 21.71 -17.17
N GLU A 126 -2.05 22.88 -16.96
CA GLU A 126 -2.25 23.64 -15.72
C GLU A 126 -3.66 24.18 -15.68
N GLN A 127 -4.44 23.75 -14.70
CA GLN A 127 -5.79 24.22 -14.47
C GLN A 127 -6.20 23.95 -13.01
N ASP A 128 -7.23 24.66 -12.57
CA ASP A 128 -7.82 24.49 -11.26
C ASP A 128 -8.70 23.23 -11.19
N TRP A 129 -9.21 22.93 -10.01
CA TRP A 129 -10.06 21.75 -9.80
C TRP A 129 -11.34 21.80 -10.64
N ASN A 130 -11.98 22.99 -10.79
CA ASN A 130 -13.19 23.14 -11.59
C ASN A 130 -12.90 22.90 -13.08
N GLY A 131 -11.84 23.52 -13.62
CA GLY A 131 -11.42 23.31 -15.00
C GLY A 131 -11.05 21.86 -15.28
N SER A 132 -10.42 21.18 -14.33
CA SER A 132 -10.13 19.75 -14.40
C SER A 132 -11.38 18.89 -14.47
N ARG A 133 -12.39 19.25 -13.67
CA ARG A 133 -13.69 18.57 -13.68
C ARG A 133 -14.45 18.83 -14.98
N GLU A 134 -14.44 20.04 -15.48
CA GLU A 134 -15.05 20.42 -16.77
C GLU A 134 -14.41 19.67 -17.95
N GLU A 135 -13.09 19.49 -17.93
CA GLU A 135 -12.38 18.70 -18.94
C GLU A 135 -12.85 17.24 -18.93
N CYS A 136 -12.96 16.62 -17.75
CA CYS A 136 -13.52 15.28 -17.63
C CYS A 136 -14.98 15.22 -18.11
N ALA A 137 -15.81 16.20 -17.73
CA ALA A 137 -17.21 16.28 -18.13
C ALA A 137 -17.38 16.39 -19.65
N ALA A 138 -16.49 17.12 -20.34
CA ALA A 138 -16.49 17.23 -21.81
C ALA A 138 -16.27 15.87 -22.50
N MET A 139 -15.70 14.88 -21.81
CA MET A 139 -15.50 13.51 -22.29
C MET A 139 -16.57 12.53 -21.79
N GLY A 140 -17.65 13.02 -21.17
CA GLY A 140 -18.71 12.20 -20.58
C GLY A 140 -18.22 11.38 -19.38
N SER A 141 -17.36 11.97 -18.58
CA SER A 141 -16.75 11.40 -17.39
C SER A 141 -16.73 12.42 -16.24
N ASP A 142 -16.14 12.10 -15.12
CA ASP A 142 -15.90 13.04 -14.02
C ASP A 142 -14.53 12.79 -13.40
N LEU A 143 -14.10 13.62 -12.45
CA LEU A 143 -12.92 13.35 -11.65
C LEU A 143 -13.11 12.06 -10.84
N VAL A 144 -12.01 11.36 -10.59
CA VAL A 144 -12.04 10.04 -9.93
C VAL A 144 -12.62 10.09 -8.53
N VAL A 145 -13.51 9.13 -8.25
CA VAL A 145 -14.07 8.78 -6.94
C VAL A 145 -13.55 7.40 -6.57
N ILE A 146 -12.90 7.26 -5.43
CA ILE A 146 -12.36 5.97 -4.96
C ILE A 146 -13.44 5.27 -4.12
N ASP A 147 -13.96 4.15 -4.62
CA ASP A 147 -15.09 3.44 -4.01
C ASP A 147 -14.67 2.23 -3.15
N ASN A 148 -13.46 1.71 -3.33
CA ASN A 148 -13.02 0.49 -2.65
C ASN A 148 -11.48 0.36 -2.62
N GLU A 149 -10.98 -0.57 -1.80
CA GLU A 149 -9.55 -0.82 -1.60
C GLU A 149 -8.82 -1.29 -2.86
N ASP A 150 -9.48 -2.06 -3.72
CA ASP A 150 -8.86 -2.54 -4.97
C ASP A 150 -8.58 -1.38 -5.93
N GLU A 151 -9.54 -0.48 -6.04
CA GLU A 151 -9.39 0.76 -6.80
C GLU A 151 -8.32 1.68 -6.20
N LEU A 152 -8.35 1.87 -4.87
CA LEU A 152 -7.32 2.65 -4.17
C LEU A 152 -5.92 2.12 -4.47
N ARG A 153 -5.73 0.81 -4.41
CA ARG A 153 -4.44 0.16 -4.71
C ARG A 153 -4.01 0.41 -6.15
N TYR A 154 -4.91 0.22 -7.10
CA TYR A 154 -4.65 0.48 -8.52
C TYR A 154 -4.22 1.94 -8.75
N LEU A 155 -4.98 2.90 -8.22
CA LEU A 155 -4.70 4.32 -8.40
C LEU A 155 -3.43 4.78 -7.67
N THR A 156 -3.14 4.22 -6.50
CA THR A 156 -1.89 4.45 -5.77
C THR A 156 -0.68 4.00 -6.60
N GLU A 157 -0.77 2.84 -7.22
CA GLU A 157 0.28 2.33 -8.11
C GLU A 157 0.42 3.21 -9.36
N ARG A 158 -0.69 3.62 -9.96
CA ARG A 158 -0.72 4.45 -11.17
C ARG A 158 -0.19 5.87 -10.91
N SER A 159 -0.35 6.38 -9.70
CA SER A 159 0.10 7.71 -9.24
C SER A 159 1.47 7.69 -8.53
N ARG A 160 2.27 6.65 -8.68
CA ARG A 160 3.55 6.47 -7.96
C ARG A 160 4.53 7.62 -8.11
N TYR A 161 4.53 8.31 -9.24
CA TYR A 161 5.50 9.36 -9.58
C TYR A 161 4.86 10.71 -9.93
N LYS A 162 3.55 10.82 -9.77
CA LYS A 162 2.78 12.01 -10.16
C LYS A 162 1.67 12.26 -9.15
N TYR A 163 1.16 13.48 -9.14
CA TYR A 163 -0.04 13.83 -8.41
C TYR A 163 -1.21 13.97 -9.37
N TYR A 164 -2.32 13.33 -9.04
CA TYR A 164 -3.58 13.43 -9.76
C TYR A 164 -4.67 13.99 -8.87
N LEU A 165 -5.44 14.95 -9.40
CA LEU A 165 -6.61 15.49 -8.72
C LEU A 165 -7.68 14.41 -8.54
N LEU A 166 -8.33 14.43 -7.38
CA LEU A 166 -9.47 13.58 -7.07
C LEU A 166 -10.76 14.38 -7.00
N GLY A 167 -11.87 13.70 -7.21
CA GLY A 167 -13.22 14.23 -7.02
C GLY A 167 -13.61 14.39 -5.54
N LEU A 168 -12.67 14.60 -4.64
CA LEU A 168 -12.88 14.70 -3.20
C LEU A 168 -12.53 16.08 -2.71
N THR A 169 -13.53 16.81 -2.18
CA THR A 169 -13.36 18.18 -1.69
C THR A 169 -13.88 18.34 -0.26
N ARG A 170 -13.39 19.34 0.44
CA ARG A 170 -13.83 19.68 1.80
C ARG A 170 -14.74 20.89 1.79
N SER A 171 -15.95 20.72 2.33
CA SER A 171 -16.86 21.83 2.56
C SER A 171 -16.34 22.77 3.64
N GLU A 172 -16.21 24.06 3.32
CA GLU A 172 -15.82 25.08 4.31
C GLU A 172 -16.82 25.19 5.45
N ARG A 173 -18.12 25.05 5.14
CA ARG A 173 -19.20 25.17 6.13
C ARG A 173 -19.27 23.96 7.06
N GLU A 174 -19.25 22.73 6.49
CA GLU A 174 -19.44 21.50 7.26
C GLU A 174 -18.13 20.91 7.77
N GLN A 175 -16.99 21.36 7.21
CA GLN A 175 -15.66 20.83 7.50
C GLN A 175 -15.54 19.32 7.23
N LYS A 176 -16.38 18.79 6.32
CA LYS A 176 -16.43 17.39 5.91
C LYS A 176 -15.90 17.19 4.51
N TRP A 177 -15.23 16.09 4.30
CA TRP A 177 -14.77 15.65 2.99
C TRP A 177 -15.91 14.94 2.26
N ARG A 178 -16.22 15.40 1.06
CA ARG A 178 -17.27 14.84 0.20
C ARG A 178 -16.76 14.61 -1.21
N TRP A 179 -17.15 13.49 -1.75
CA TRP A 179 -16.97 13.17 -3.15
C TRP A 179 -17.93 13.95 -4.04
N ILE A 180 -17.56 14.10 -5.32
CA ILE A 180 -18.41 14.77 -6.34
C ILE A 180 -19.78 14.10 -6.51
N ASN A 181 -19.89 12.81 -6.17
CA ASN A 181 -21.16 12.06 -6.13
C ASN A 181 -21.97 12.31 -4.82
N SER A 182 -21.58 13.27 -4.01
CA SER A 182 -22.20 13.66 -2.73
C SER A 182 -22.02 12.68 -1.57
N MET A 183 -21.29 11.57 -1.76
CA MET A 183 -20.98 10.67 -0.67
C MET A 183 -19.92 11.29 0.27
N GLU A 184 -20.06 11.06 1.56
CA GLU A 184 -19.05 11.44 2.54
C GLU A 184 -17.85 10.47 2.43
N HIS A 185 -16.64 11.00 2.61
CA HIS A 185 -15.44 10.17 2.65
C HIS A 185 -15.46 9.25 3.87
N ASP A 186 -15.14 7.97 3.63
CA ASP A 186 -14.98 6.97 4.68
C ASP A 186 -13.51 6.87 5.12
N PRO A 187 -13.16 7.31 6.35
CA PRO A 187 -11.79 7.22 6.84
C PRO A 187 -11.28 5.78 7.03
N ALA A 188 -12.19 4.78 7.05
CA ALA A 188 -11.77 3.38 7.09
C ALA A 188 -11.15 2.93 5.75
N LEU A 189 -11.47 3.59 4.64
CA LEU A 189 -10.91 3.26 3.32
C LEU A 189 -9.48 3.81 3.16
N PHE A 190 -9.24 5.07 3.54
CA PHE A 190 -7.91 5.69 3.58
C PHE A 190 -7.91 6.98 4.41
N ASP A 191 -6.75 7.35 4.91
CA ASP A 191 -6.51 8.64 5.54
C ASP A 191 -6.15 9.72 4.52
N ILE A 192 -6.64 10.94 4.74
CA ILE A 192 -6.24 12.12 3.98
C ILE A 192 -5.11 12.81 4.74
N VAL A 193 -3.89 12.74 4.23
CA VAL A 193 -2.73 13.36 4.85
C VAL A 193 -2.47 14.77 4.30
N GLY A 194 -1.73 15.58 5.03
CA GLY A 194 -1.27 16.88 4.56
C GLY A 194 -1.23 17.94 5.65
N PRO A 195 -0.25 18.85 5.56
CA PRO A 195 0.02 19.83 6.63
C PRO A 195 -0.91 21.04 6.61
N TYR A 196 -1.67 21.25 5.52
CA TYR A 196 -2.35 22.52 5.29
C TYR A 196 -3.86 22.45 5.54
N ARG A 197 -4.29 22.95 6.69
CA ARG A 197 -5.72 23.00 7.06
C ARG A 197 -6.58 23.87 6.14
N GLY A 198 -5.96 24.76 5.35
CA GLY A 198 -6.63 25.64 4.38
C GLY A 198 -6.81 25.04 2.98
N TYR A 199 -6.35 23.81 2.75
CA TYR A 199 -6.59 23.14 1.47
C TYR A 199 -7.89 22.37 1.49
N HIS A 200 -8.71 22.59 0.45
CA HIS A 200 -10.07 22.07 0.33
C HIS A 200 -10.23 21.04 -0.80
N CYS A 201 -9.19 20.76 -1.55
CA CYS A 201 -9.14 19.72 -2.58
C CYS A 201 -8.15 18.63 -2.20
N THR A 202 -8.16 17.52 -2.93
CA THR A 202 -7.26 16.39 -2.70
C THR A 202 -6.59 15.92 -3.98
N VAL A 203 -5.43 15.33 -3.79
CA VAL A 203 -4.67 14.62 -4.83
C VAL A 203 -4.29 13.24 -4.34
N ILE A 204 -4.13 12.29 -5.26
CA ILE A 204 -3.46 11.03 -5.02
C ILE A 204 -2.09 11.05 -5.69
N GLY A 205 -1.06 10.64 -4.97
CA GLY A 205 0.30 10.58 -5.50
C GLY A 205 1.30 10.08 -4.47
N PHE A 206 2.40 9.50 -4.97
CA PHE A 206 3.48 9.00 -4.13
C PHE A 206 3.02 8.08 -2.98
N GLY A 207 2.01 7.24 -3.26
CA GLY A 207 1.54 6.22 -2.33
C GLY A 207 0.47 6.68 -1.33
N GLN A 208 -0.08 7.89 -1.44
CA GLN A 208 -1.06 8.40 -0.48
C GLN A 208 -2.02 9.44 -1.07
N VAL A 209 -3.15 9.64 -0.40
CA VAL A 209 -4.08 10.74 -0.69
C VAL A 209 -3.73 11.93 0.21
N GLN A 210 -3.61 13.11 -0.37
CA GLN A 210 -3.16 14.32 0.33
C GLN A 210 -4.08 15.49 0.06
N THR A 211 -4.10 16.44 1.03
CA THR A 211 -4.74 17.74 0.80
C THR A 211 -3.97 18.55 -0.25
N ALA A 212 -4.68 19.27 -1.10
CA ALA A 212 -4.12 20.09 -2.17
C ALA A 212 -4.89 21.42 -2.33
N PRO A 213 -4.24 22.46 -2.88
CA PRO A 213 -4.92 23.67 -3.25
C PRO A 213 -5.87 23.41 -4.44
N CYS A 214 -7.10 23.95 -4.38
CA CYS A 214 -8.06 23.79 -5.47
C CYS A 214 -7.69 24.61 -6.74
N GLY A 215 -6.84 25.62 -6.60
CA GLY A 215 -6.32 26.40 -7.72
C GLY A 215 -5.34 25.65 -8.63
N GLY A 216 -5.05 24.37 -8.32
CA GLY A 216 -4.09 23.58 -9.09
C GLY A 216 -2.64 23.85 -8.72
N SER A 217 -1.74 23.14 -9.38
CA SER A 217 -0.30 23.36 -9.32
C SER A 217 0.37 22.81 -10.58
N SER A 218 1.58 23.29 -10.87
CA SER A 218 2.37 22.84 -12.03
C SER A 218 2.80 21.37 -12.00
N THR A 219 2.56 20.66 -10.89
CA THR A 219 2.90 19.26 -10.71
C THR A 219 1.69 18.33 -10.61
N THR A 220 0.46 18.90 -10.69
CA THR A 220 -0.79 18.15 -10.53
C THR A 220 -1.43 17.91 -11.89
N GLU A 221 -1.78 16.68 -12.19
CA GLU A 221 -2.42 16.26 -13.44
C GLU A 221 -3.89 15.90 -13.18
N ASN A 222 -4.66 15.77 -14.26
CA ASN A 222 -6.03 15.28 -14.21
C ASN A 222 -6.08 13.78 -14.27
N MET A 223 -7.14 13.24 -13.70
CA MET A 223 -7.50 11.83 -13.83
C MET A 223 -9.03 11.73 -13.89
N CYS A 224 -9.54 11.26 -15.02
CA CYS A 224 -10.97 11.14 -15.25
C CYS A 224 -11.43 9.70 -15.15
N GLU A 225 -12.64 9.49 -14.66
CA GLU A 225 -13.26 8.17 -14.60
C GLU A 225 -14.66 8.15 -15.23
N ARG A 226 -15.05 7.01 -15.73
CA ARG A 226 -16.42 6.69 -16.13
C ARG A 226 -16.70 5.21 -15.97
N ALA A 227 -17.97 4.82 -15.90
CA ALA A 227 -18.34 3.42 -15.91
C ALA A 227 -17.93 2.75 -17.22
N ALA A 228 -17.44 1.51 -17.15
CA ALA A 228 -17.28 0.67 -18.33
C ALA A 228 -18.67 0.30 -18.88
N THR A 229 -18.90 0.56 -20.16
CA THR A 229 -20.17 0.31 -20.82
C THR A 229 -20.17 -1.00 -21.59
N MET A 230 -21.33 -1.64 -21.69
CA MET A 230 -21.51 -2.73 -22.63
C MET A 230 -21.47 -2.17 -24.04
N SER A 231 -20.74 -2.84 -24.94
CA SER A 231 -20.76 -2.49 -26.36
C SER A 231 -22.18 -2.74 -26.89
N GLU A 232 -22.90 -1.67 -27.21
CA GLU A 232 -24.13 -1.78 -28.01
C GLU A 232 -23.69 -1.91 -29.47
N ARG A 233 -23.92 -3.09 -30.05
CA ARG A 233 -23.80 -3.31 -31.50
C ARG A 233 -25.16 -3.18 -32.16
#